data_137665ed03bdd6257e4622db2badf5a5
#
_entry.id   137665ed03bdd6257e4622db2badf5a5
#
_cell.length_a   1.000
_cell.length_b   1.000
_cell.length_c   1.000
_cell.angle_alpha   90.00
_cell.angle_beta   90.00
_cell.angle_gamma   90.00
#
_symmetry.space_group_name_H-M   'P 1'
#
loop_
_entity.id
_entity.type
_entity.pdbx_description
1 polymer ?
#
loop_
_entity_poly.entity_id
_entity_poly.type
_entity_poly.pdbx_seq_one_letter_code
_entity_poly.pdbx_strand_id
1 'polypeptide(L)'
;MALETPHFQAYRGEEPPRFVNEAELAYAKILDYYGVPWMYEPHTFVLERDEEGRVVEAFTPDFYLPDQDLYLEVTVMKQSLVTRKNRKLRKLRALYPDVRIKLFYERDFERIAARYGLRKAS
;
A
#
# COMPACT_ATOMS: atom_id res chain seq x y z
N MET A 1 20.99 2.55 0.83
CA MET A 1 21.09 2.33 -0.63
C MET A 1 19.73 1.93 -1.17
N ALA A 2 19.30 2.58 -2.23
CA ALA A 2 18.00 2.26 -2.83
C ALA A 2 18.08 0.91 -3.55
N LEU A 3 16.99 0.13 -3.47
CA LEU A 3 16.89 -1.11 -4.20
C LEU A 3 16.84 -0.82 -5.70
N GLU A 4 17.49 -1.66 -6.49
CA GLU A 4 17.43 -1.52 -7.93
C GLU A 4 16.00 -1.75 -8.41
N THR A 5 15.48 -0.81 -9.20
CA THR A 5 14.10 -0.82 -9.65
C THR A 5 14.02 -1.36 -11.07
N PRO A 6 13.29 -2.46 -11.30
CA PRO A 6 13.07 -2.95 -12.64
C PRO A 6 12.18 -1.98 -13.43
N HIS A 7 12.11 -2.17 -14.73
CA HIS A 7 11.21 -1.38 -15.57
C HIS A 7 9.79 -1.91 -15.43
N PHE A 8 8.93 -1.12 -14.81
CA PHE A 8 7.53 -1.50 -14.58
C PHE A 8 6.63 -1.02 -15.73
N GLN A 9 5.64 -1.84 -16.08
CA GLN A 9 4.69 -1.52 -17.14
C GLN A 9 3.35 -1.03 -16.61
N ALA A 10 2.97 -1.43 -15.40
CA ALA A 10 1.68 -1.06 -14.81
C ALA A 10 1.80 0.07 -13.77
N TYR A 11 2.98 0.58 -13.53
CA TYR A 11 3.20 1.69 -12.59
C TYR A 11 2.61 2.98 -13.15
N ARG A 12 1.83 3.70 -12.33
CA ARG A 12 1.13 4.92 -12.73
C ARG A 12 1.66 6.18 -12.04
N GLY A 13 2.76 6.09 -11.30
CA GLY A 13 3.37 7.26 -10.67
C GLY A 13 4.21 8.06 -11.66
N GLU A 14 4.47 9.33 -11.32
CA GLU A 14 5.27 10.21 -12.17
C GLU A 14 6.77 9.96 -11.98
N GLU A 15 7.19 9.68 -10.74
CA GLU A 15 8.59 9.44 -10.43
C GLU A 15 8.83 7.95 -10.16
N PRO A 16 10.05 7.45 -10.44
CA PRO A 16 10.36 6.05 -10.13
C PRO A 16 10.14 5.76 -8.64
N PRO A 17 9.51 4.62 -8.31
CA PRO A 17 9.27 4.29 -6.91
C PRO A 17 10.57 3.95 -6.19
N ARG A 18 10.67 4.33 -4.91
CA ARG A 18 11.84 4.08 -4.07
C ARG A 18 11.44 3.20 -2.91
N PHE A 19 11.48 1.89 -3.12
CA PHE A 19 11.06 0.94 -2.10
C PHE A 19 12.03 0.94 -0.92
N VAL A 20 11.50 0.81 0.29
CA VAL A 20 12.30 0.80 1.50
C VAL A 20 12.74 -0.60 1.92
N ASN A 21 12.09 -1.64 1.37
CA ASN A 21 12.47 -3.02 1.66
C ASN A 21 12.09 -3.94 0.51
N GLU A 22 12.58 -5.19 0.61
CA GLU A 22 12.36 -6.17 -0.44
C GLU A 22 10.91 -6.66 -0.53
N ALA A 23 10.18 -6.63 0.58
CA ALA A 23 8.77 -7.04 0.56
C ALA A 23 7.96 -6.11 -0.31
N GLU A 24 8.20 -4.80 -0.22
CA GLU A 24 7.52 -3.83 -1.08
C GLU A 24 7.87 -4.03 -2.55
N LEU A 25 9.16 -4.25 -2.84
CA LEU A 25 9.60 -4.52 -4.20
C LEU A 25 8.95 -5.79 -4.75
N ALA A 26 8.90 -6.86 -3.94
CA ALA A 26 8.26 -8.10 -4.35
C ALA A 26 6.79 -7.90 -4.66
N TYR A 27 6.10 -7.10 -3.84
CA TYR A 27 4.69 -6.81 -4.06
C TYR A 27 4.48 -6.01 -5.36
N ALA A 28 5.34 -5.03 -5.60
CA ALA A 28 5.28 -4.24 -6.83
C ALA A 28 5.46 -5.15 -8.06
N LYS A 29 6.41 -6.09 -8.00
CA LYS A 29 6.62 -7.04 -9.08
C LYS A 29 5.40 -7.90 -9.33
N ILE A 30 4.72 -8.33 -8.26
CA ILE A 30 3.51 -9.14 -8.37
C ILE A 30 2.39 -8.34 -9.04
N LEU A 31 2.16 -7.11 -8.58
CA LEU A 31 1.14 -6.25 -9.19
C LEU A 31 1.43 -6.02 -10.67
N ASP A 32 2.68 -5.75 -10.98
CA ASP A 32 3.09 -5.47 -12.35
C ASP A 32 2.96 -6.72 -13.24
N TYR A 33 3.32 -7.88 -12.69
CA TYR A 33 3.18 -9.16 -13.39
C TYR A 33 1.74 -9.46 -13.79
N TYR A 34 0.79 -9.13 -12.90
CA TYR A 34 -0.64 -9.33 -13.17
C TYR A 34 -1.24 -8.18 -13.99
N GLY A 35 -0.45 -7.20 -14.36
CA GLY A 35 -0.92 -6.07 -15.15
C GLY A 35 -1.88 -5.15 -14.40
N VAL A 36 -1.79 -5.14 -13.07
CA VAL A 36 -2.64 -4.31 -12.23
C VAL A 36 -2.04 -2.92 -12.12
N PRO A 37 -2.70 -1.86 -12.60
CA PRO A 37 -2.18 -0.51 -12.44
C PRO A 37 -1.98 -0.18 -10.96
N TRP A 38 -0.83 0.41 -10.63
CA TRP A 38 -0.48 0.68 -9.23
C TRP A 38 0.32 1.96 -9.09
N MET A 39 0.20 2.57 -7.91
CA MET A 39 0.99 3.74 -7.52
C MET A 39 1.65 3.42 -6.17
N TYR A 40 2.81 4.01 -5.94
CA TYR A 40 3.58 3.79 -4.72
C TYR A 40 3.52 5.03 -3.85
N GLU A 41 3.00 4.90 -2.62
CA GLU A 41 2.89 5.96 -1.63
C GLU A 41 2.32 7.28 -2.16
N PRO A 42 1.20 7.26 -2.91
CA PRO A 42 0.71 8.49 -3.53
C PRO A 42 0.07 9.47 -2.57
N HIS A 43 -0.44 9.01 -1.41
CA HIS A 43 -1.19 9.87 -0.48
C HIS A 43 -0.80 9.59 0.96
N THR A 44 -0.74 10.68 1.75
CA THR A 44 -0.51 10.60 3.19
C THR A 44 -1.77 11.08 3.90
N PHE A 45 -2.26 10.27 4.83
CA PHE A 45 -3.46 10.58 5.60
C PHE A 45 -3.06 11.04 6.98
N VAL A 46 -3.54 12.23 7.38
CA VAL A 46 -3.30 12.76 8.73
C VAL A 46 -4.24 12.05 9.70
N LEU A 47 -3.68 11.44 10.73
CA LEU A 47 -4.45 10.70 11.73
C LEU A 47 -4.64 11.48 13.02
N GLU A 48 -3.74 12.43 13.32
CA GLU A 48 -3.84 13.21 14.54
C GLU A 48 -3.07 14.52 14.40
N ARG A 49 -3.63 15.59 14.96
CA ARG A 49 -2.97 16.91 15.05
C ARG A 49 -2.95 17.34 16.50
N ASP A 50 -1.96 18.15 16.88
CA ASP A 50 -1.92 18.75 18.22
C ASP A 50 -2.78 20.00 18.29
N GLU A 51 -2.76 20.68 19.46
CA GLU A 51 -3.59 21.86 19.69
C GLU A 51 -3.25 23.02 18.77
N GLU A 52 -2.02 23.08 18.26
CA GLU A 52 -1.61 24.11 17.31
C GLU A 52 -1.84 23.71 15.86
N GLY A 53 -2.45 22.55 15.62
CA GLY A 53 -2.75 22.09 14.27
C GLY A 53 -1.60 21.35 13.58
N ARG A 54 -0.50 21.08 14.30
CA ARG A 54 0.64 20.37 13.72
C ARG A 54 0.34 18.88 13.65
N VAL A 55 0.82 18.23 12.59
CA VAL A 55 0.62 16.79 12.40
C VAL A 55 1.50 16.04 13.40
N VAL A 56 0.88 15.22 14.25
CA VAL A 56 1.60 14.38 15.20
C VAL A 56 1.53 12.90 14.85
N GLU A 57 0.58 12.51 14.00
CA GLU A 57 0.52 11.16 13.47
C GLU A 57 -0.04 11.19 12.06
N ALA A 58 0.58 10.43 11.15
CA ALA A 58 0.15 10.31 9.77
C ALA A 58 0.42 8.89 9.27
N PHE A 59 -0.23 8.52 8.18
CA PHE A 59 -0.07 7.19 7.60
C PHE A 59 -0.04 7.31 6.08
N THR A 60 1.00 6.71 5.48
CA THR A 60 1.15 6.67 4.02
C THR A 60 1.10 5.20 3.61
N PRO A 61 -0.04 4.72 3.07
CA PRO A 61 -0.11 3.34 2.58
C PRO A 61 0.88 3.08 1.46
N ASP A 62 1.41 1.87 1.39
CA ASP A 62 2.46 1.50 0.43
C ASP A 62 1.99 1.62 -1.01
N PHE A 63 0.80 1.11 -1.32
CA PHE A 63 0.31 1.05 -2.70
C PHE A 63 -1.12 1.55 -2.80
N TYR A 64 -1.43 2.09 -3.96
CA TYR A 64 -2.79 2.44 -4.34
C TYR A 64 -3.06 1.84 -5.72
N LEU A 65 -4.19 1.15 -5.84
CA LEU A 65 -4.65 0.55 -7.09
C LEU A 65 -5.78 1.42 -7.65
N PRO A 66 -5.49 2.27 -8.64
CA PRO A 66 -6.51 3.24 -9.10
C PRO A 66 -7.74 2.59 -9.72
N ASP A 67 -7.59 1.46 -10.42
CA ASP A 67 -8.73 0.81 -11.05
C ASP A 67 -9.69 0.20 -10.02
N GLN A 68 -9.18 -0.24 -8.87
CA GLN A 68 -9.98 -0.85 -7.81
C GLN A 68 -10.34 0.14 -6.70
N ASP A 69 -9.74 1.34 -6.71
CA ASP A 69 -9.87 2.31 -5.64
C ASP A 69 -9.55 1.65 -4.30
N LEU A 70 -8.36 1.06 -4.21
CA LEU A 70 -7.98 0.26 -3.06
C LEU A 70 -6.53 0.55 -2.67
N TYR A 71 -6.31 0.90 -1.39
CA TYR A 71 -4.97 1.02 -0.83
C TYR A 71 -4.53 -0.31 -0.25
N LEU A 72 -3.25 -0.62 -0.41
CA LEU A 72 -2.63 -1.82 0.13
C LEU A 72 -1.47 -1.43 1.04
N GLU A 73 -1.46 -2.01 2.23
CA GLU A 73 -0.33 -1.87 3.15
C GLU A 73 0.29 -3.25 3.32
N VAL A 74 1.54 -3.38 2.89
CA VAL A 74 2.28 -4.64 2.97
C VAL A 74 2.96 -4.74 4.33
N THR A 75 2.91 -5.91 4.95
CA THR A 75 3.55 -6.11 6.24
C THR A 75 4.32 -7.42 6.26
N VAL A 76 5.35 -7.46 7.12
CA VAL A 76 6.07 -8.70 7.42
C VAL A 76 5.42 -9.37 8.62
N MET A 77 5.67 -10.68 8.79
CA MET A 77 5.04 -11.45 9.86
C MET A 77 5.72 -11.21 11.21
N LYS A 78 5.61 -9.97 11.68
CA LYS A 78 6.14 -9.59 12.99
C LYS A 78 4.98 -9.00 13.78
N GLN A 79 4.58 -9.66 14.86
CA GLN A 79 3.37 -9.34 15.59
C GLN A 79 3.31 -7.87 16.04
N SER A 80 4.43 -7.32 16.52
CA SER A 80 4.44 -5.93 16.98
C SER A 80 4.14 -4.95 15.84
N LEU A 81 4.63 -5.21 14.63
CA LEU A 81 4.37 -4.36 13.47
C LEU A 81 2.92 -4.51 13.01
N VAL A 82 2.39 -5.73 13.02
CA VAL A 82 0.99 -5.99 12.63
C VAL A 82 0.05 -5.25 13.57
N THR A 83 0.30 -5.32 14.88
CA THR A 83 -0.53 -4.65 15.89
C THR A 83 -0.53 -3.13 15.68
N ARG A 84 0.67 -2.55 15.46
CA ARG A 84 0.81 -1.11 15.23
C ARG A 84 0.09 -0.67 13.96
N LYS A 85 0.26 -1.41 12.88
CA LYS A 85 -0.39 -1.09 11.61
C LYS A 85 -1.91 -1.20 11.74
N ASN A 86 -2.42 -2.23 12.41
CA ASN A 86 -3.86 -2.39 12.61
C ASN A 86 -4.45 -1.23 13.40
N ARG A 87 -3.73 -0.72 14.40
CA ARG A 87 -4.16 0.45 15.16
C ARG A 87 -4.30 1.68 14.25
N LYS A 88 -3.30 1.92 13.39
CA LYS A 88 -3.35 3.02 12.45
C LYS A 88 -4.48 2.86 11.44
N LEU A 89 -4.72 1.63 10.98
CA LEU A 89 -5.81 1.36 10.04
C LEU A 89 -7.17 1.63 10.67
N ARG A 90 -7.35 1.30 11.95
CA ARG A 90 -8.60 1.60 12.64
C ARG A 90 -8.83 3.11 12.72
N LYS A 91 -7.78 3.89 13.04
CA LYS A 91 -7.88 5.36 13.06
C LYS A 91 -8.22 5.89 11.68
N LEU A 92 -7.55 5.39 10.66
CA LEU A 92 -7.77 5.84 9.29
C LEU A 92 -9.21 5.58 8.86
N ARG A 93 -9.75 4.39 9.12
CA ARG A 93 -11.10 4.04 8.75
C ARG A 93 -12.14 4.87 9.48
N ALA A 94 -11.87 5.25 10.72
CA ALA A 94 -12.76 6.11 11.48
C ALA A 94 -12.77 7.55 10.94
N LEU A 95 -11.61 8.06 10.55
CA LEU A 95 -11.47 9.44 10.05
C LEU A 95 -11.84 9.56 8.56
N TYR A 96 -11.59 8.53 7.79
CA TYR A 96 -11.78 8.54 6.33
C TYR A 96 -12.58 7.30 5.92
N PRO A 97 -13.88 7.26 6.25
CA PRO A 97 -14.69 6.04 6.06
C PRO A 97 -14.83 5.60 4.60
N ASP A 98 -14.61 6.50 3.66
CA ASP A 98 -14.70 6.16 2.24
C ASP A 98 -13.41 5.58 1.67
N VAL A 99 -12.31 5.62 2.43
CA VAL A 99 -11.03 5.08 1.99
C VAL A 99 -11.03 3.56 2.18
N ARG A 100 -10.77 2.85 1.08
CA ARG A 100 -10.67 1.39 1.12
C ARG A 100 -9.21 1.01 1.25
N ILE A 101 -8.88 0.28 2.32
CA ILE A 101 -7.50 -0.13 2.59
C ILE A 101 -7.47 -1.52 3.21
N LYS A 102 -6.47 -2.30 2.80
CA LYS A 102 -6.25 -3.65 3.31
C LYS A 102 -4.79 -3.83 3.73
N LEU A 103 -4.61 -4.51 4.86
CA LEU A 103 -3.30 -4.92 5.34
C LEU A 103 -3.12 -6.39 4.99
N PHE A 104 -2.02 -6.73 4.34
CA PHE A 104 -1.77 -8.12 4.06
C PHE A 104 -0.32 -8.42 3.77
N TYR A 105 -0.03 -9.72 3.69
CA TYR A 105 1.30 -10.27 3.46
C TYR A 105 1.47 -10.64 1.99
N GLU A 106 2.71 -10.75 1.56
CA GLU A 106 3.02 -11.14 0.18
C GLU A 106 2.28 -12.42 -0.23
N ARG A 107 2.22 -13.40 0.68
CA ARG A 107 1.56 -14.69 0.41
C ARG A 107 0.05 -14.60 0.22
N ASP A 108 -0.55 -13.48 0.60
CA ASP A 108 -2.01 -13.33 0.54
C ASP A 108 -2.48 -12.76 -0.80
N PHE A 109 -1.56 -12.45 -1.70
CA PHE A 109 -1.91 -11.75 -2.94
C PHE A 109 -2.94 -12.52 -3.79
N GLU A 110 -2.75 -13.81 -3.99
CA GLU A 110 -3.66 -14.58 -4.84
C GLU A 110 -5.10 -14.55 -4.32
N ARG A 111 -5.26 -14.67 -3.01
CA ARG A 111 -6.58 -14.62 -2.40
C ARG A 111 -7.21 -13.24 -2.59
N ILE A 112 -6.43 -12.19 -2.42
CA ILE A 112 -6.91 -10.82 -2.57
C ILE A 112 -7.18 -10.51 -4.03
N ALA A 113 -6.35 -11.01 -4.93
CA ALA A 113 -6.57 -10.86 -6.36
C ALA A 113 -7.93 -11.43 -6.78
N ALA A 114 -8.26 -12.63 -6.29
CA ALA A 114 -9.55 -13.24 -6.58
C ALA A 114 -10.70 -12.41 -6.01
N ARG A 115 -10.55 -11.93 -4.78
CA ARG A 115 -11.62 -11.17 -4.10
C ARG A 115 -11.91 -9.83 -4.77
N TYR A 116 -10.89 -9.15 -5.29
CA TYR A 116 -11.04 -7.81 -5.88
C TYR A 116 -10.96 -7.83 -7.41
N GLY A 117 -10.97 -9.01 -8.03
CA GLY A 117 -10.98 -9.11 -9.48
C GLY A 117 -9.67 -8.75 -10.15
N LEU A 118 -8.55 -8.86 -9.46
CA LEU A 118 -7.23 -8.62 -10.03
C LEU A 118 -6.82 -9.86 -10.82
N ARG A 119 -6.59 -9.71 -12.11
CA ARG A 119 -6.26 -10.85 -12.96
C ARG A 119 -4.93 -10.64 -13.67
N LYS A 120 -4.25 -11.75 -13.91
CA LYS A 120 -3.03 -11.74 -14.69
C LYS A 120 -3.31 -11.21 -16.10
N ALA A 121 -2.46 -10.30 -16.57
CA ALA A 121 -2.54 -9.82 -17.95
C ALA A 121 -2.21 -10.96 -18.91
N SER A 122 -3.01 -11.12 -19.93
CA SER A 122 -2.78 -12.13 -20.95
C SER A 122 -2.04 -11.57 -22.16
#